data_3f67854eb1a469a27646499e4860390b
#
_entry.id   3f67854eb1a469a27646499e4860390b
#
_cell.length_a   1.000
_cell.length_b   1.000
_cell.length_c   1.000
_cell.angle_alpha   90.00
_cell.angle_beta   90.00
_cell.angle_gamma   90.00
#
_symmetry.space_group_name_H-M   'P 1'
#
loop_
_entity.id
_entity.type
_entity.pdbx_description
1 polymer ?
#
loop_
_entity_poly.entity_id
_entity_poly.type
_entity_poly.pdbx_seq_one_letter_code
_entity_poly.pdbx_strand_id
1 'polypeptide(L)'
;MAAMSLLRQSLYLLFLFLSVSLPSPAAISAHPFLDRERPIRWSRLTPDKLEPDIQEAMRRTRASVEEISRLRPEEMTYENTFGALEKSNGLLTEGVCKAYVLKSLCDSGELRKAMDSVAPRVSAFLSSVTKDQALWKVLK
;
A
#
# COMPACT_ATOMS: atom_id res chain seq x y z
N MET A 1 -43.92 -17.10 -37.28
CA MET A 1 -43.64 -16.21 -36.10
C MET A 1 -42.60 -16.75 -35.12
N ALA A 2 -42.33 -18.05 -35.07
CA ALA A 2 -41.31 -18.65 -34.16
C ALA A 2 -39.84 -18.40 -34.57
N ALA A 3 -39.54 -18.27 -35.87
CA ALA A 3 -38.17 -18.08 -36.35
C ALA A 3 -37.55 -16.71 -36.01
N MET A 4 -38.33 -15.64 -35.90
CA MET A 4 -37.86 -14.33 -35.51
C MET A 4 -37.53 -14.21 -34.00
N SER A 5 -38.16 -15.06 -33.18
CA SER A 5 -37.88 -15.09 -31.74
C SER A 5 -36.49 -15.72 -31.44
N LEU A 6 -36.11 -16.77 -32.14
CA LEU A 6 -34.84 -17.48 -31.99
C LEU A 6 -33.66 -16.64 -32.47
N LEU A 7 -33.79 -15.86 -33.53
CA LEU A 7 -32.76 -14.94 -34.02
C LEU A 7 -32.51 -13.80 -33.01
N ARG A 8 -33.55 -13.26 -32.36
CA ARG A 8 -33.42 -12.23 -31.32
C ARG A 8 -32.71 -12.77 -30.07
N GLN A 9 -33.05 -13.98 -29.63
CA GLN A 9 -32.39 -14.60 -28.46
C GLN A 9 -30.91 -14.91 -28.72
N SER A 10 -30.56 -15.36 -29.93
CA SER A 10 -29.19 -15.63 -30.33
C SER A 10 -28.33 -14.35 -30.35
N LEU A 11 -28.92 -13.22 -30.78
CA LEU A 11 -28.26 -11.93 -30.83
C LEU A 11 -28.00 -11.36 -29.40
N TYR A 12 -28.94 -11.58 -28.47
CA TYR A 12 -28.74 -11.18 -27.05
C TYR A 12 -27.65 -12.00 -26.35
N LEU A 13 -27.57 -13.31 -26.63
CA LEU A 13 -26.50 -14.17 -26.09
C LEU A 13 -25.14 -13.80 -26.67
N LEU A 14 -25.03 -13.37 -27.90
CA LEU A 14 -23.79 -12.90 -28.53
C LEU A 14 -23.33 -11.56 -27.91
N PHE A 15 -24.26 -10.66 -27.55
CA PHE A 15 -23.94 -9.40 -26.86
C PHE A 15 -23.50 -9.60 -25.41
N LEU A 16 -24.00 -10.63 -24.73
CA LEU A 16 -23.61 -10.94 -23.33
C LEU A 16 -22.20 -11.54 -23.23
N PHE A 17 -21.70 -12.19 -24.28
CA PHE A 17 -20.35 -12.76 -24.33
C PHE A 17 -19.27 -11.76 -24.77
N LEU A 18 -19.64 -10.58 -25.27
CA LEU A 18 -18.69 -9.55 -25.72
C LEU A 18 -18.39 -8.51 -24.63
N SER A 19 -18.74 -8.78 -23.38
CA SER A 19 -18.17 -8.09 -22.22
C SER A 19 -16.75 -8.62 -21.97
N VAL A 20 -15.89 -8.50 -22.98
CA VAL A 20 -14.44 -8.59 -22.77
C VAL A 20 -14.11 -7.49 -21.80
N SER A 21 -13.89 -7.85 -20.53
CA SER A 21 -13.29 -6.96 -19.55
C SER A 21 -11.92 -6.59 -20.10
N LEU A 22 -11.86 -5.46 -20.81
CA LEU A 22 -10.60 -4.83 -21.11
C LEU A 22 -9.89 -4.69 -19.76
N PRO A 23 -8.63 -5.14 -19.62
CA PRO A 23 -7.88 -4.90 -18.41
C PRO A 23 -7.92 -3.39 -18.16
N SER A 24 -8.56 -3.01 -17.08
CA SER A 24 -8.59 -1.61 -16.65
C SER A 24 -7.16 -1.12 -16.66
N PRO A 25 -6.81 0.00 -17.32
CA PRO A 25 -5.47 0.55 -17.23
C PRO A 25 -5.17 0.65 -15.75
N ALA A 26 -4.11 -0.05 -15.31
CA ALA A 26 -3.77 -0.20 -13.89
C ALA A 26 -3.94 1.17 -13.23
N ALA A 27 -4.92 1.27 -12.32
CA ALA A 27 -5.32 2.54 -11.75
C ALA A 27 -4.05 3.20 -11.21
N ILE A 28 -3.74 4.40 -11.72
CA ILE A 28 -2.52 5.10 -11.34
C ILE A 28 -2.54 5.25 -9.84
N SER A 29 -1.68 4.52 -9.13
CA SER A 29 -1.63 4.58 -7.67
C SER A 29 -1.41 6.02 -7.22
N ALA A 30 -2.26 6.50 -6.31
CA ALA A 30 -2.10 7.82 -5.71
C ALA A 30 -0.80 7.92 -4.90
N HIS A 31 -0.25 6.76 -4.47
CA HIS A 31 0.92 6.62 -3.62
C HIS A 31 2.00 5.74 -4.28
N PRO A 32 2.77 6.27 -5.25
CA PRO A 32 3.70 5.47 -6.05
C PRO A 32 4.85 4.84 -5.23
N PHE A 33 5.31 5.46 -4.14
CA PHE A 33 6.30 4.83 -3.26
C PHE A 33 5.75 3.61 -2.52
N LEU A 34 4.43 3.53 -2.32
CA LEU A 34 3.76 2.42 -1.65
C LEU A 34 3.23 1.35 -2.61
N ASP A 35 3.36 1.58 -3.90
CA ASP A 35 2.96 0.64 -4.93
C ASP A 35 3.86 -0.60 -4.92
N ARG A 36 3.26 -1.80 -4.85
CA ARG A 36 3.98 -3.08 -4.83
C ARG A 36 4.06 -3.76 -6.20
N GLU A 37 3.69 -3.05 -7.27
CA GLU A 37 3.84 -3.58 -8.63
C GLU A 37 5.29 -3.93 -8.96
N ARG A 38 5.46 -5.02 -9.70
CA ARG A 38 6.76 -5.44 -10.25
C ARG A 38 6.64 -5.54 -11.79
N PRO A 39 7.53 -4.96 -12.56
CA PRO A 39 8.72 -4.19 -12.15
C PRO A 39 8.36 -2.81 -11.56
N ILE A 40 9.22 -2.28 -10.69
CA ILE A 40 9.02 -0.96 -10.07
C ILE A 40 9.06 0.12 -11.16
N ARG A 41 8.06 0.99 -11.17
CA ARG A 41 7.99 2.13 -12.11
C ARG A 41 8.73 3.34 -11.54
N TRP A 42 10.05 3.31 -11.59
CA TRP A 42 10.94 4.32 -11.01
C TRP A 42 10.63 5.75 -11.46
N SER A 43 10.21 5.95 -12.72
CA SER A 43 9.84 7.27 -13.25
C SER A 43 8.65 7.94 -12.56
N ARG A 44 7.87 7.19 -11.78
CA ARG A 44 6.72 7.72 -11.02
C ARG A 44 7.10 8.15 -9.60
N LEU A 45 8.29 7.80 -9.14
CA LEU A 45 8.78 8.09 -7.80
C LEU A 45 9.45 9.47 -7.79
N THR A 46 8.64 10.51 -7.72
CA THR A 46 9.09 11.91 -7.74
C THR A 46 9.23 12.48 -6.33
N PRO A 47 10.11 13.48 -6.10
CA PRO A 47 10.35 14.04 -4.76
C PRO A 47 9.09 14.54 -4.06
N ASP A 48 8.15 15.14 -4.80
CA ASP A 48 6.87 15.67 -4.30
C ASP A 48 5.93 14.57 -3.77
N LYS A 49 6.09 13.33 -4.23
CA LYS A 49 5.30 12.18 -3.76
C LYS A 49 5.86 11.51 -2.51
N LEU A 50 7.13 11.72 -2.23
CA LEU A 50 7.81 10.98 -1.14
C LEU A 50 7.18 11.27 0.22
N GLU A 51 7.03 12.53 0.59
CA GLU A 51 6.51 12.89 1.91
C GLU A 51 5.05 12.44 2.11
N PRO A 52 4.09 12.72 1.20
CA PRO A 52 2.72 12.23 1.35
C PRO A 52 2.62 10.71 1.41
N ASP A 53 3.42 10.00 0.61
CA ASP A 53 3.39 8.54 0.60
C ASP A 53 3.90 7.95 1.92
N ILE A 54 5.00 8.48 2.44
CA ILE A 54 5.54 8.02 3.73
C ILE A 54 4.60 8.38 4.88
N GLN A 55 3.95 9.55 4.85
CA GLN A 55 2.92 9.90 5.83
C GLN A 55 1.76 8.90 5.80
N GLU A 56 1.28 8.54 4.62
CA GLU A 56 0.21 7.56 4.46
C GLU A 56 0.64 6.17 4.96
N ALA A 57 1.88 5.75 4.68
CA ALA A 57 2.40 4.49 5.23
C ALA A 57 2.43 4.50 6.77
N MET A 58 2.94 5.58 7.38
CA MET A 58 2.93 5.73 8.84
C MET A 58 1.51 5.72 9.41
N ARG A 59 0.55 6.38 8.75
CA ARG A 59 -0.86 6.38 9.15
C ARG A 59 -1.45 4.96 9.13
N ARG A 60 -1.18 4.18 8.06
CA ARG A 60 -1.64 2.78 7.96
C ARG A 60 -1.01 1.91 9.04
N THR A 61 0.28 2.05 9.28
CA THR A 61 0.96 1.32 10.37
C THR A 61 0.38 1.69 11.73
N ARG A 62 0.10 2.97 11.99
CA ARG A 62 -0.55 3.41 13.24
C ARG A 62 -1.92 2.77 13.42
N ALA A 63 -2.75 2.77 12.37
CA ALA A 63 -4.07 2.13 12.40
C ALA A 63 -3.96 0.63 12.74
N SER A 64 -3.02 -0.10 12.12
CA SER A 64 -2.80 -1.52 12.44
C SER A 64 -2.36 -1.72 13.90
N VAL A 65 -1.49 -0.88 14.42
CA VAL A 65 -1.07 -0.93 15.84
C VAL A 65 -2.27 -0.71 16.77
N GLU A 66 -3.13 0.25 16.46
CA GLU A 66 -4.34 0.51 17.25
C GLU A 66 -5.34 -0.65 17.19
N GLU A 67 -5.52 -1.26 16.01
CA GLU A 67 -6.38 -2.44 15.84
C GLU A 67 -5.86 -3.61 16.67
N ILE A 68 -4.56 -3.93 16.58
CA ILE A 68 -3.93 -4.99 17.37
C ILE A 68 -4.11 -4.72 18.86
N SER A 69 -3.90 -3.47 19.31
CA SER A 69 -3.96 -3.10 20.72
C SER A 69 -5.38 -3.22 21.34
N ARG A 70 -6.42 -3.37 20.51
CA ARG A 70 -7.81 -3.58 20.93
C ARG A 70 -8.23 -5.04 20.95
N LEU A 71 -7.40 -5.96 20.46
CA LEU A 71 -7.75 -7.37 20.42
C LEU A 71 -7.88 -7.95 21.83
N ARG A 72 -8.89 -8.77 22.04
CA ARG A 72 -9.03 -9.58 23.24
C ARG A 72 -8.18 -10.83 23.13
N PRO A 73 -7.67 -11.40 24.24
CA PRO A 73 -6.79 -12.59 24.20
C PRO A 73 -7.34 -13.74 23.36
N GLU A 74 -8.65 -13.98 23.45
CA GLU A 74 -9.32 -15.07 22.73
C GLU A 74 -9.45 -14.85 21.21
N GLU A 75 -9.25 -13.62 20.76
CA GLU A 75 -9.34 -13.24 19.33
C GLU A 75 -7.97 -13.24 18.66
N MET A 76 -6.89 -13.37 19.42
CA MET A 76 -5.54 -13.23 18.90
C MET A 76 -5.12 -14.44 18.08
N THR A 77 -4.64 -14.15 16.86
CA THR A 77 -3.96 -15.10 15.98
C THR A 77 -2.63 -14.50 15.54
N TYR A 78 -1.73 -15.32 15.00
CA TYR A 78 -0.49 -14.80 14.40
C TYR A 78 -0.80 -13.79 13.29
N GLU A 79 -1.79 -14.07 12.45
CA GLU A 79 -2.14 -13.26 11.29
C GLU A 79 -2.65 -11.87 11.67
N ASN A 80 -3.50 -11.76 12.70
CA ASN A 80 -4.08 -10.48 13.11
C ASN A 80 -3.24 -9.71 14.13
N THR A 81 -2.11 -10.28 14.58
CA THR A 81 -1.13 -9.66 15.48
C THR A 81 0.20 -9.42 14.76
N PHE A 82 1.14 -10.36 14.84
CA PHE A 82 2.47 -10.22 14.24
C PHE A 82 2.41 -10.08 12.71
N GLY A 83 1.56 -10.87 12.04
CA GLY A 83 1.37 -10.79 10.60
C GLY A 83 0.83 -9.44 10.13
N ALA A 84 -0.14 -8.86 10.86
CA ALA A 84 -0.67 -7.54 10.57
C ALA A 84 0.38 -6.44 10.80
N LEU A 85 1.16 -6.54 11.88
CA LEU A 85 2.25 -5.61 12.18
C LEU A 85 3.36 -5.68 11.12
N GLU A 86 3.78 -6.89 10.74
CA GLU A 86 4.78 -7.11 9.70
C GLU A 86 4.33 -6.55 8.35
N LYS A 87 3.09 -6.82 7.95
CA LYS A 87 2.52 -6.33 6.70
C LYS A 87 2.49 -4.80 6.63
N SER A 88 2.09 -4.14 7.71
CA SER A 88 2.02 -2.67 7.78
C SER A 88 3.41 -2.02 7.82
N ASN A 89 4.33 -2.57 8.63
CA ASN A 89 5.73 -2.12 8.67
C ASN A 89 6.44 -2.37 7.34
N GLY A 90 6.15 -3.48 6.66
CA GLY A 90 6.69 -3.80 5.35
C GLY A 90 6.34 -2.77 4.30
N LEU A 91 5.14 -2.18 4.35
CA LEU A 91 4.73 -1.11 3.45
C LEU A 91 5.58 0.15 3.63
N LEU A 92 5.77 0.58 4.89
CA LEU A 92 6.61 1.73 5.24
C LEU A 92 8.08 1.50 4.84
N THR A 93 8.61 0.34 5.20
CA THR A 93 10.00 -0.04 4.89
C THR A 93 10.25 -0.05 3.37
N GLU A 94 9.35 -0.64 2.59
CA GLU A 94 9.49 -0.68 1.12
C GLU A 94 9.49 0.72 0.51
N GLY A 95 8.59 1.62 0.95
CA GLY A 95 8.55 3.00 0.49
C GLY A 95 9.85 3.75 0.80
N VAL A 96 10.36 3.61 2.01
CA VAL A 96 11.63 4.22 2.44
C VAL A 96 12.82 3.63 1.68
N CYS A 97 12.87 2.31 1.46
CA CYS A 97 13.93 1.68 0.67
C CYS A 97 13.96 2.19 -0.77
N LYS A 98 12.81 2.32 -1.44
CA LYS A 98 12.75 2.91 -2.78
C LYS A 98 13.34 4.32 -2.81
N ALA A 99 13.02 5.14 -1.81
CA ALA A 99 13.55 6.49 -1.70
C ALA A 99 15.06 6.51 -1.48
N TYR A 100 15.61 5.61 -0.65
CA TYR A 100 17.06 5.46 -0.47
C TYR A 100 17.77 5.03 -1.75
N VAL A 101 17.20 4.09 -2.51
CA VAL A 101 17.75 3.66 -3.80
C VAL A 101 17.81 4.84 -4.76
N LEU A 102 16.74 5.61 -4.89
CA LEU A 102 16.73 6.80 -5.74
C LEU A 102 17.72 7.87 -5.28
N LYS A 103 17.78 8.14 -3.96
CA LYS A 103 18.76 9.09 -3.39
C LYS A 103 20.20 8.68 -3.71
N SER A 104 20.49 7.38 -3.77
CA SER A 104 21.82 6.85 -4.05
C SER A 104 22.19 6.86 -5.52
N LEU A 105 21.20 6.72 -6.41
CA LEU A 105 21.41 6.57 -7.84
C LEU A 105 21.17 7.86 -8.64
N CYS A 106 20.33 8.75 -8.13
CA CYS A 106 19.93 9.98 -8.82
C CYS A 106 20.61 11.19 -8.18
N ASP A 107 21.23 12.03 -9.00
CA ASP A 107 21.77 13.34 -8.55
C ASP A 107 20.64 14.38 -8.49
N SER A 108 19.72 14.21 -7.51
CA SER A 108 18.61 15.14 -7.28
C SER A 108 18.72 15.80 -5.92
N GLY A 109 18.99 17.11 -5.91
CA GLY A 109 18.98 17.91 -4.68
C GLY A 109 17.61 17.96 -3.99
N GLU A 110 16.52 17.94 -4.79
CA GLU A 110 15.15 17.93 -4.26
C GLU A 110 14.85 16.62 -3.54
N LEU A 111 15.25 15.49 -4.11
CA LEU A 111 15.07 14.19 -3.47
C LEU A 111 15.89 14.08 -2.17
N ARG A 112 17.12 14.61 -2.16
CA ARG A 112 17.93 14.66 -0.94
C ARG A 112 17.23 15.46 0.16
N LYS A 113 16.72 16.66 -0.16
CA LYS A 113 15.97 17.51 0.79
C LYS A 113 14.70 16.80 1.30
N ALA A 114 13.94 16.17 0.41
CA ALA A 114 12.75 15.42 0.80
C ALA A 114 13.09 14.26 1.75
N MET A 115 14.17 13.50 1.47
CA MET A 115 14.63 12.43 2.35
C MET A 115 15.14 12.95 3.70
N ASP A 116 15.86 14.06 3.72
CA ASP A 116 16.38 14.65 4.96
C ASP A 116 15.24 15.16 5.86
N SER A 117 14.11 15.57 5.28
CA SER A 117 12.87 15.91 6.01
C SER A 117 12.15 14.67 6.55
N VAL A 118 12.09 13.60 5.76
CA VAL A 118 11.28 12.39 6.06
C VAL A 118 12.00 11.44 7.03
N ALA A 119 13.31 11.26 6.86
CA ALA A 119 14.06 10.24 7.61
C ALA A 119 13.98 10.37 9.14
N PRO A 120 14.13 11.55 9.76
CA PRO A 120 13.99 11.69 11.21
C PRO A 120 12.56 11.41 11.69
N ARG A 121 11.56 11.75 10.89
CA ARG A 121 10.13 11.48 11.22
C ARG A 121 9.82 9.99 11.21
N VAL A 122 10.35 9.26 10.23
CA VAL A 122 10.23 7.79 10.17
C VAL A 122 10.90 7.16 11.38
N SER A 123 12.12 7.60 11.73
CA SER A 123 12.84 7.10 12.91
C SER A 123 12.07 7.34 14.21
N ALA A 124 11.55 8.55 14.40
CA ALA A 124 10.75 8.89 15.57
C ALA A 124 9.45 8.05 15.62
N PHE A 125 8.80 7.86 14.47
CA PHE A 125 7.59 7.05 14.35
C PHE A 125 7.87 5.59 14.73
N LEU A 126 8.86 4.94 14.15
CA LEU A 126 9.22 3.55 14.47
C LEU A 126 9.59 3.39 15.94
N SER A 127 10.33 4.35 16.52
CA SER A 127 10.61 4.39 17.95
C SER A 127 9.33 4.49 18.78
N SER A 128 8.32 5.24 18.34
CA SER A 128 7.04 5.34 19.05
C SER A 128 6.26 4.03 19.01
N VAL A 129 6.25 3.32 17.88
CA VAL A 129 5.62 2.00 17.76
C VAL A 129 6.31 0.96 18.65
N THR A 130 7.66 0.96 18.66
CA THR A 130 8.44 0.04 19.51
C THR A 130 8.19 0.27 21.01
N LYS A 131 7.87 1.50 21.41
CA LYS A 131 7.59 1.87 22.81
C LYS A 131 6.11 1.84 23.18
N ASP A 132 5.24 1.43 22.27
CA ASP A 132 3.80 1.41 22.50
C ASP A 132 3.41 0.35 23.54
N GLN A 133 3.05 0.80 24.73
CA GLN A 133 2.74 -0.09 25.83
C GLN A 133 1.46 -0.89 25.63
N ALA A 134 0.46 -0.31 24.92
CA ALA A 134 -0.80 -1.00 24.63
C ALA A 134 -0.56 -2.17 23.67
N LEU A 135 0.25 -1.94 22.63
CA LEU A 135 0.67 -2.98 21.72
C LEU A 135 1.39 -4.13 22.45
N TRP A 136 2.38 -3.80 23.29
CA TRP A 136 3.15 -4.83 24.02
C TRP A 136 2.34 -5.59 25.06
N LYS A 137 1.31 -4.98 25.62
CA LYS A 137 0.39 -5.67 26.53
C LYS A 137 -0.38 -6.79 25.86
N VAL A 138 -0.67 -6.63 24.56
CA VAL A 138 -1.37 -7.64 23.75
C VAL A 138 -0.39 -8.71 23.23
N LEU A 139 0.85 -8.32 22.88
CA LEU A 139 1.84 -9.23 22.28
C LEU A 139 2.63 -10.08 23.30
N LYS A 140 2.44 -9.89 24.61
CA LYS A 140 3.06 -10.66 25.68
C LYS A 140 2.20 -11.83 26.11
#